data_2fdf049ad6bd3ac3ff2c1510f02f9fe3
#
_entry.id   2fdf049ad6bd3ac3ff2c1510f02f9fe3
#
_cell.length_a   1.000
_cell.length_b   1.000
_cell.length_c   1.000
_cell.angle_alpha   90.00
_cell.angle_beta   90.00
_cell.angle_gamma   90.00
#
_symmetry.space_group_name_H-M   'P 1'
#
loop_
_entity.id
_entity.type
_entity.pdbx_description
1 polymer ?
#
loop_
_entity_poly.entity_id
_entity_poly.type
_entity_poly.pdbx_seq_one_letter_code
_entity_poly.pdbx_strand_id
1 'polypeptide(L)'
;AMMMVVVLHYLGKGGLLPDLTAPLSAQDTVAWLLEAFCIVAVNVYMMISGYFLCESSFKLSRLLTLWVQLWLYSVGIGVLAAVTGIVPAAEVSTHYYLTLLFPVTMGHYWFLTAYLFLYILLPFVGMGLRRMTKQQFQVALVLLFATFCLLKSVLPFRLEEDGKGYDCLWYLC
;
A
#
# COMPACT_ATOMS: atom_id res chain seq x y z
N ALA A 1 9.57 9.39 0.30
CA ALA A 1 8.37 8.53 0.22
C ALA A 1 7.54 8.61 1.50
N MET A 2 8.08 8.34 2.73
CA MET A 2 7.27 8.33 3.97
C MET A 2 6.56 9.64 4.27
N MET A 3 7.22 10.79 4.14
CA MET A 3 6.57 12.09 4.30
C MET A 3 5.41 12.31 3.32
N MET A 4 5.55 11.82 2.09
CA MET A 4 4.47 11.88 1.10
C MET A 4 3.25 11.05 1.55
N VAL A 5 3.47 9.87 2.15
CA VAL A 5 2.38 9.06 2.71
C VAL A 5 1.66 9.79 3.84
N VAL A 6 2.40 10.48 4.72
CA VAL A 6 1.81 11.31 5.78
C VAL A 6 0.94 12.42 5.20
N VAL A 7 1.43 13.12 4.17
CA VAL A 7 0.68 14.18 3.47
C VAL A 7 -0.60 13.63 2.85
N LEU A 8 -0.55 12.49 2.14
CA LEU A 8 -1.73 11.84 1.56
C LEU A 8 -2.79 11.52 2.62
N HIS A 9 -2.37 10.95 3.75
CA HIS A 9 -3.31 10.63 4.82
C HIS A 9 -3.89 11.87 5.50
N TYR A 10 -3.07 12.92 5.64
CA TYR A 10 -3.51 14.19 6.21
C TYR A 10 -4.53 14.88 5.29
N LEU A 11 -4.28 14.93 3.98
CA LEU A 11 -5.19 15.53 3.02
C LEU A 11 -6.47 14.70 2.83
N GLY A 12 -6.33 13.41 2.54
CA GLY A 12 -7.47 12.54 2.21
C GLY A 12 -8.33 12.19 3.43
N LYS A 13 -7.72 11.61 4.49
CA LYS A 13 -8.49 11.21 5.70
C LYS A 13 -8.77 12.37 6.64
N GLY A 14 -7.99 13.45 6.57
CA GLY A 14 -8.23 14.68 7.31
C GLY A 14 -9.37 15.53 6.77
N GLY A 15 -9.98 15.15 5.63
CA GLY A 15 -11.10 15.87 5.02
C GLY A 15 -10.72 17.25 4.47
N LEU A 16 -9.45 17.45 4.13
CA LEU A 16 -8.94 18.72 3.62
C LEU A 16 -8.98 18.83 2.09
N LEU A 17 -9.34 17.74 1.41
CA LEU A 17 -9.56 17.77 -0.03
C LEU A 17 -10.99 18.24 -0.32
N PRO A 18 -11.15 19.36 -1.00
CA PRO A 18 -12.48 19.88 -1.35
C PRO A 18 -13.10 19.07 -2.49
N ASP A 19 -14.42 19.09 -2.57
CA ASP A 19 -15.16 18.50 -3.67
C ASP A 19 -14.85 19.22 -4.98
N LEU A 20 -14.55 18.45 -6.04
CA LEU A 20 -14.28 18.97 -7.40
C LEU A 20 -15.53 19.55 -8.09
N THR A 21 -16.70 19.44 -7.48
CA THR A 21 -17.96 19.98 -8.00
C THR A 21 -18.15 21.47 -7.75
N ALA A 22 -17.39 22.03 -6.80
CA ALA A 22 -17.41 23.45 -6.47
C ALA A 22 -16.25 24.21 -7.16
N PRO A 23 -16.38 25.54 -7.37
CA PRO A 23 -15.27 26.33 -7.88
C PRO A 23 -14.10 26.29 -6.88
N LEU A 24 -12.94 25.82 -7.35
CA LEU A 24 -11.76 25.63 -6.53
C LEU A 24 -11.12 26.98 -6.15
N SER A 25 -10.85 27.17 -4.88
CA SER A 25 -10.02 28.28 -4.41
C SER A 25 -8.52 28.02 -4.70
N ALA A 26 -7.69 29.03 -4.53
CA ALA A 26 -6.24 28.87 -4.66
C ALA A 26 -5.68 27.84 -3.66
N GLN A 27 -6.24 27.79 -2.44
CA GLN A 27 -5.85 26.80 -1.42
C GLN A 27 -6.24 25.37 -1.82
N ASP A 28 -7.43 25.21 -2.39
CA ASP A 28 -7.92 23.92 -2.89
C ASP A 28 -7.06 23.39 -4.02
N THR A 29 -6.65 24.27 -4.92
CA THR A 29 -5.73 23.91 -6.02
C THR A 29 -4.39 23.43 -5.49
N VAL A 30 -3.83 24.08 -4.46
CA VAL A 30 -2.58 23.66 -3.83
C VAL A 30 -2.75 22.29 -3.13
N ALA A 31 -3.88 22.04 -2.45
CA ALA A 31 -4.16 20.77 -1.81
C ALA A 31 -4.21 19.62 -2.84
N TRP A 32 -4.91 19.82 -3.97
CA TRP A 32 -4.97 18.84 -5.06
C TRP A 32 -3.62 18.63 -5.76
N LEU A 33 -2.81 19.69 -5.93
CA LEU A 33 -1.45 19.53 -6.47
C LEU A 33 -0.54 18.74 -5.53
N LEU A 34 -0.65 18.98 -4.23
CA LEU A 34 0.09 18.19 -3.22
C LEU A 34 -0.35 16.73 -3.22
N GLU A 35 -1.66 16.47 -3.29
CA GLU A 35 -2.21 15.11 -3.41
C GLU A 35 -1.67 14.41 -4.65
N ALA A 36 -1.77 15.05 -5.82
CA ALA A 36 -1.27 14.52 -7.09
C ALA A 36 0.25 14.25 -7.07
N PHE A 37 1.03 15.10 -6.41
CA PHE A 37 2.46 14.88 -6.23
C PHE A 37 2.76 13.73 -5.27
N CYS A 38 1.97 13.58 -4.22
CA CYS A 38 2.21 12.59 -3.19
C CYS A 38 1.63 11.19 -3.52
N ILE A 39 0.66 11.09 -4.47
CA ILE A 39 0.00 9.82 -4.81
C ILE A 39 0.97 8.72 -5.28
N VAL A 40 2.10 9.10 -5.85
CA VAL A 40 3.15 8.18 -6.28
C VAL A 40 3.99 7.60 -5.13
N ALA A 41 3.73 8.03 -3.88
CA ALA A 41 4.52 7.65 -2.70
C ALA A 41 4.66 6.15 -2.51
N VAL A 42 3.58 5.40 -2.72
CA VAL A 42 3.54 3.94 -2.58
C VAL A 42 4.40 3.29 -3.66
N ASN A 43 4.26 3.72 -4.92
CA ASN A 43 5.04 3.20 -6.04
C ASN A 43 6.53 3.48 -5.84
N VAL A 44 6.91 4.69 -5.42
CA VAL A 44 8.30 5.04 -5.10
C VAL A 44 8.84 4.16 -3.97
N TYR A 45 8.04 3.92 -2.93
CA TYR A 45 8.43 3.05 -1.83
C TYR A 45 8.66 1.60 -2.30
N MET A 46 7.77 1.08 -3.15
CA MET A 46 7.89 -0.26 -3.73
C MET A 46 9.10 -0.39 -4.65
N MET A 47 9.38 0.61 -5.50
CA MET A 47 10.58 0.64 -6.35
C MET A 47 11.87 0.62 -5.52
N ILE A 48 11.94 1.43 -4.47
CA ILE A 48 13.09 1.45 -3.54
C ILE A 48 13.23 0.08 -2.86
N SER A 49 12.13 -0.49 -2.37
CA SER A 49 12.13 -1.81 -1.75
C SER A 49 12.57 -2.90 -2.72
N GLY A 50 12.07 -2.89 -3.95
CA GLY A 50 12.47 -3.81 -5.01
C GLY A 50 13.97 -3.73 -5.33
N TYR A 51 14.50 -2.50 -5.45
CA TYR A 51 15.92 -2.27 -5.69
C TYR A 51 16.80 -2.92 -4.60
N PHE A 52 16.48 -2.72 -3.33
CA PHE A 52 17.27 -3.31 -2.24
C PHE A 52 17.01 -4.81 -2.02
N LEU A 53 15.85 -5.31 -2.45
CA LEU A 53 15.49 -6.71 -2.28
C LEU A 53 15.93 -7.61 -3.42
N CYS A 54 16.21 -7.05 -4.62
CA CYS A 54 16.56 -7.86 -5.81
C CYS A 54 17.83 -8.71 -5.61
N GLU A 55 18.77 -8.24 -4.82
CA GLU A 55 20.01 -8.97 -4.47
C GLU A 55 19.95 -9.64 -3.08
N SER A 56 18.92 -9.39 -2.31
CA SER A 56 18.82 -9.92 -0.97
C SER A 56 18.25 -11.35 -0.97
N SER A 57 18.77 -12.20 -0.08
CA SER A 57 18.17 -13.51 0.18
C SER A 57 16.90 -13.39 1.00
N PHE A 58 15.93 -14.24 0.72
CA PHE A 58 14.75 -14.38 1.56
C PHE A 58 15.15 -14.81 2.99
N LYS A 59 14.67 -14.09 3.99
CA LYS A 59 14.91 -14.38 5.39
C LYS A 59 13.57 -14.40 6.14
N LEU A 60 13.18 -15.56 6.61
CA LEU A 60 11.95 -15.74 7.39
C LEU A 60 11.94 -14.83 8.65
N SER A 61 13.10 -14.59 9.24
CA SER A 61 13.22 -13.69 10.40
C SER A 61 12.75 -12.28 10.10
N ARG A 62 13.02 -11.74 8.89
CA ARG A 62 12.52 -10.41 8.50
C ARG A 62 10.99 -10.39 8.40
N LEU A 63 10.41 -11.43 7.79
CA LEU A 63 8.97 -11.58 7.68
C LEU A 63 8.32 -11.60 9.06
N LEU A 64 8.84 -12.43 9.96
CA LEU A 64 8.34 -12.54 11.33
C LEU A 64 8.51 -11.22 12.09
N THR A 65 9.65 -10.53 11.95
CA THR A 65 9.88 -9.23 12.59
C THR A 65 8.87 -8.20 12.13
N LEU A 66 8.63 -8.09 10.82
CA LEU A 66 7.63 -7.17 10.26
C LEU A 66 6.22 -7.51 10.75
N TRP A 67 5.87 -8.80 10.77
CA TRP A 67 4.57 -9.24 11.25
C TRP A 67 4.35 -8.93 12.73
N VAL A 68 5.36 -9.23 13.58
CA VAL A 68 5.30 -8.94 15.01
C VAL A 68 5.24 -7.44 15.27
N GLN A 69 6.02 -6.63 14.55
CA GLN A 69 5.96 -5.17 14.66
C GLN A 69 4.55 -4.66 14.31
N LEU A 70 3.99 -5.11 13.18
CA LEU A 70 2.63 -4.76 12.77
C LEU A 70 1.62 -5.09 13.87
N TRP A 71 1.71 -6.32 14.40
CA TRP A 71 0.82 -6.81 15.43
C TRP A 71 0.93 -5.98 16.72
N LEU A 72 2.16 -5.70 17.18
CA LEU A 72 2.40 -4.87 18.36
C LEU A 72 1.84 -3.45 18.18
N TYR A 73 2.04 -2.82 17.02
CA TYR A 73 1.48 -1.50 16.75
C TYR A 73 -0.04 -1.54 16.67
N SER A 74 -0.63 -2.52 15.99
CA SER A 74 -2.07 -2.66 15.88
C SER A 74 -2.73 -2.81 17.25
N VAL A 75 -2.27 -3.78 18.03
CA VAL A 75 -2.82 -4.05 19.37
C VAL A 75 -2.49 -2.91 20.33
N GLY A 76 -1.23 -2.47 20.38
CA GLY A 76 -0.79 -1.45 21.32
C GLY A 76 -1.49 -0.11 21.13
N ILE A 77 -1.51 0.40 19.91
CA ILE A 77 -2.17 1.67 19.58
C ILE A 77 -3.69 1.54 19.70
N GLY A 78 -4.26 0.42 19.24
CA GLY A 78 -5.70 0.21 19.30
C GLY A 78 -6.21 0.11 20.74
N VAL A 79 -5.53 -0.63 21.61
CA VAL A 79 -5.89 -0.70 23.04
C VAL A 79 -5.71 0.67 23.71
N LEU A 80 -4.62 1.37 23.42
CA LEU A 80 -4.39 2.71 23.97
C LEU A 80 -5.51 3.68 23.53
N ALA A 81 -5.91 3.65 22.26
CA ALA A 81 -6.98 4.49 21.74
C ALA A 81 -8.35 4.19 22.38
N ALA A 82 -8.63 2.90 22.65
CA ALA A 82 -9.85 2.50 23.35
C ALA A 82 -9.84 2.96 24.83
N VAL A 83 -8.71 2.80 25.53
CA VAL A 83 -8.59 3.18 26.95
C VAL A 83 -8.62 4.70 27.15
N THR A 84 -8.01 5.45 26.23
CA THR A 84 -7.98 6.93 26.29
C THR A 84 -9.27 7.57 25.81
N GLY A 85 -10.23 6.79 25.30
CA GLY A 85 -11.51 7.32 24.78
C GLY A 85 -11.37 8.03 23.43
N ILE A 86 -10.24 7.90 22.73
CA ILE A 86 -10.07 8.40 21.34
C ILE A 86 -11.05 7.66 20.42
N VAL A 87 -11.22 6.35 20.66
CA VAL A 87 -12.26 5.55 20.01
C VAL A 87 -13.49 5.57 20.92
N PRO A 88 -14.67 6.00 20.42
CA PRO A 88 -15.91 6.00 21.19
C PRO A 88 -16.25 4.59 21.71
N ALA A 89 -16.71 4.49 22.95
CA ALA A 89 -17.04 3.20 23.56
C ALA A 89 -18.05 2.37 22.76
N ALA A 90 -18.93 3.02 21.99
CA ALA A 90 -19.89 2.36 21.11
C ALA A 90 -19.22 1.61 19.93
N GLU A 91 -18.04 2.01 19.52
CA GLU A 91 -17.28 1.38 18.43
C GLU A 91 -16.36 0.26 18.93
N VAL A 92 -16.09 0.20 20.23
CA VAL A 92 -15.25 -0.83 20.87
C VAL A 92 -16.07 -2.11 21.02
N SER A 93 -16.17 -2.85 19.92
CA SER A 93 -16.91 -4.11 19.81
C SER A 93 -15.95 -5.31 19.72
N THR A 94 -16.51 -6.52 19.76
CA THR A 94 -15.73 -7.75 19.49
C THR A 94 -15.05 -7.69 18.13
N HIS A 95 -15.69 -7.13 17.12
CA HIS A 95 -15.11 -6.93 15.79
C HIS A 95 -13.90 -6.00 15.83
N TYR A 96 -13.92 -4.94 16.63
CA TYR A 96 -12.79 -4.05 16.85
C TYR A 96 -11.56 -4.81 17.35
N TYR A 97 -11.71 -5.62 18.40
CA TYR A 97 -10.60 -6.41 18.94
C TYR A 97 -10.11 -7.47 17.97
N LEU A 98 -10.99 -8.11 17.20
CA LEU A 98 -10.59 -9.06 16.14
C LEU A 98 -9.78 -8.37 15.05
N THR A 99 -10.13 -7.13 14.69
CA THR A 99 -9.36 -6.33 13.71
C THR A 99 -7.96 -6.00 14.22
N LEU A 100 -7.82 -5.71 15.51
CA LEU A 100 -6.51 -5.46 16.12
C LEU A 100 -5.65 -6.73 16.20
N LEU A 101 -6.26 -7.89 16.53
CA LEU A 101 -5.56 -9.16 16.66
C LEU A 101 -5.16 -9.76 15.31
N PHE A 102 -5.99 -9.54 14.27
CA PHE A 102 -5.79 -10.09 12.93
C PHE A 102 -5.69 -8.97 11.87
N PRO A 103 -4.73 -8.03 12.00
CA PRO A 103 -4.68 -6.83 11.17
C PRO A 103 -4.48 -7.11 9.68
N VAL A 104 -3.76 -8.20 9.34
CA VAL A 104 -3.54 -8.65 7.96
C VAL A 104 -4.83 -9.23 7.36
N THR A 105 -5.44 -10.19 8.05
CA THR A 105 -6.65 -10.89 7.57
C THR A 105 -7.86 -9.96 7.46
N MET A 106 -7.97 -8.99 8.38
CA MET A 106 -9.05 -8.00 8.35
C MET A 106 -8.77 -6.80 7.42
N GLY A 107 -7.62 -6.79 6.73
CA GLY A 107 -7.25 -5.75 5.79
C GLY A 107 -7.06 -4.36 6.42
N HIS A 108 -6.73 -4.31 7.71
CA HIS A 108 -6.58 -3.04 8.44
C HIS A 108 -5.40 -2.21 7.92
N TYR A 109 -4.31 -2.87 7.53
CA TYR A 109 -3.12 -2.24 6.95
C TYR A 109 -2.84 -2.80 5.55
N TRP A 110 -3.66 -2.41 4.58
CA TRP A 110 -3.62 -2.93 3.21
C TRP A 110 -2.21 -2.91 2.59
N PHE A 111 -1.48 -1.81 2.74
CA PHE A 111 -0.13 -1.67 2.17
C PHE A 111 0.86 -2.69 2.76
N LEU A 112 0.83 -2.88 4.07
CA LEU A 112 1.74 -3.80 4.73
C LEU A 112 1.36 -5.26 4.45
N THR A 113 0.06 -5.53 4.31
CA THR A 113 -0.45 -6.83 3.84
C THR A 113 0.09 -7.15 2.45
N ALA A 114 -0.04 -6.22 1.49
CA ALA A 114 0.50 -6.37 0.15
C ALA A 114 2.04 -6.57 0.17
N TYR A 115 2.74 -5.80 1.00
CA TYR A 115 4.19 -5.93 1.14
C TYR A 115 4.62 -7.29 1.69
N LEU A 116 3.90 -7.84 2.67
CA LEU A 116 4.19 -9.17 3.23
C LEU A 116 4.00 -10.27 2.17
N PHE A 117 2.91 -10.21 1.39
CA PHE A 117 2.68 -11.14 0.28
C PHE A 117 3.75 -11.01 -0.80
N LEU A 118 4.09 -9.78 -1.19
CA LEU A 118 5.18 -9.54 -2.15
C LEU A 118 6.49 -10.12 -1.66
N TYR A 119 6.83 -9.94 -0.39
CA TYR A 119 8.06 -10.46 0.20
C TYR A 119 8.10 -12.00 0.18
N ILE A 120 6.97 -12.66 0.40
CA ILE A 120 6.85 -14.14 0.29
C ILE A 120 7.03 -14.60 -1.16
N LEU A 121 6.51 -13.84 -2.13
CA LEU A 121 6.62 -14.17 -3.56
C LEU A 121 8.01 -13.86 -4.15
N LEU A 122 8.76 -12.96 -3.52
CA LEU A 122 10.04 -12.46 -4.01
C LEU A 122 11.04 -13.56 -4.43
N PRO A 123 11.27 -14.67 -3.68
CA PRO A 123 12.19 -15.71 -4.09
C PRO A 123 11.76 -16.40 -5.40
N PHE A 124 10.45 -16.57 -5.61
CA PHE A 124 9.91 -17.20 -6.82
C PHE A 124 10.04 -16.27 -8.03
N VAL A 125 9.69 -15.00 -7.85
CA VAL A 125 9.86 -13.95 -8.87
C VAL A 125 11.34 -13.79 -9.21
N GLY A 126 12.21 -13.71 -8.22
CA GLY A 126 13.65 -13.58 -8.41
C GLY A 126 14.27 -14.77 -9.16
N MET A 127 13.83 -16.01 -8.91
CA MET A 127 14.25 -17.17 -9.67
C MET A 127 13.81 -17.09 -11.15
N GLY A 128 12.60 -16.61 -11.40
CA GLY A 128 12.08 -16.40 -12.74
C GLY A 128 12.90 -15.35 -13.50
N LEU A 129 13.08 -14.18 -12.88
CA LEU A 129 13.80 -13.05 -13.49
C LEU A 129 15.26 -13.40 -13.82
N ARG A 130 15.96 -14.13 -12.96
CA ARG A 130 17.37 -14.54 -13.20
C ARG A 130 17.53 -15.51 -14.36
N ARG A 131 16.49 -16.21 -14.77
CA ARG A 131 16.50 -17.12 -15.93
C ARG A 131 16.10 -16.44 -17.24
N MET A 132 15.56 -15.23 -17.17
CA MET A 132 15.17 -14.46 -18.36
C MET A 132 16.38 -13.88 -19.08
N THR A 133 16.36 -13.94 -20.41
CA THR A 133 17.26 -13.15 -21.23
C THR A 133 16.89 -11.68 -21.13
N LYS A 134 17.84 -10.79 -21.44
CA LYS A 134 17.58 -9.33 -21.45
C LYS A 134 16.36 -8.98 -22.31
N GLN A 135 16.20 -9.63 -23.46
CA GLN A 135 15.10 -9.39 -24.37
C GLN A 135 13.75 -9.86 -23.77
N GLN A 136 13.71 -11.03 -23.15
CA GLN A 136 12.52 -11.54 -22.46
C GLN A 136 12.11 -10.61 -21.31
N PHE A 137 13.08 -10.12 -20.54
CA PHE A 137 12.82 -9.17 -19.46
C PHE A 137 12.24 -7.85 -19.98
N GLN A 138 12.81 -7.30 -21.07
CA GLN A 138 12.27 -6.08 -21.68
C GLN A 138 10.85 -6.26 -22.22
N VAL A 139 10.57 -7.39 -22.86
CA VAL A 139 9.21 -7.72 -23.33
C VAL A 139 8.24 -7.85 -22.16
N ALA A 140 8.64 -8.54 -21.09
CA ALA A 140 7.82 -8.67 -19.88
C ALA A 140 7.49 -7.30 -19.27
N LEU A 141 8.49 -6.40 -19.15
CA LEU A 141 8.27 -5.04 -18.65
C LEU A 141 7.29 -4.25 -19.52
N VAL A 142 7.45 -4.31 -20.85
CA VAL A 142 6.53 -3.62 -21.79
C VAL A 142 5.12 -4.16 -21.66
N LEU A 143 4.96 -5.48 -21.59
CA LEU A 143 3.65 -6.12 -21.41
C LEU A 143 3.00 -5.75 -20.09
N LEU A 144 3.74 -5.78 -18.99
CA LEU A 144 3.25 -5.36 -17.67
C LEU A 144 2.82 -3.89 -17.69
N PHE A 145 3.67 -3.01 -18.24
CA PHE A 145 3.35 -1.59 -18.36
C PHE A 145 2.10 -1.37 -19.24
N ALA A 146 2.01 -2.05 -20.38
CA ALA A 146 0.85 -1.96 -21.25
C ALA A 146 -0.43 -2.44 -20.55
N THR A 147 -0.35 -3.58 -19.83
CA THR A 147 -1.52 -4.16 -19.17
C THR A 147 -1.97 -3.33 -17.96
N PHE A 148 -1.06 -2.95 -17.07
CA PHE A 148 -1.42 -2.33 -15.81
C PHE A 148 -1.45 -0.80 -15.85
N CYS A 149 -0.69 -0.16 -16.72
CA CYS A 149 -0.70 1.29 -16.84
C CYS A 149 -1.53 1.78 -18.01
N LEU A 150 -1.24 1.33 -19.24
CA LEU A 150 -1.93 1.84 -20.43
C LEU A 150 -3.38 1.36 -20.50
N LEU A 151 -3.65 0.07 -20.34
CA LEU A 151 -5.02 -0.44 -20.41
C LEU A 151 -5.89 0.17 -19.31
N LYS A 152 -5.39 0.29 -18.09
CA LYS A 152 -6.10 0.91 -16.97
C LYS A 152 -6.41 2.40 -17.23
N SER A 153 -5.50 3.11 -17.90
CA SER A 153 -5.67 4.54 -18.19
C SER A 153 -6.58 4.83 -19.39
N VAL A 154 -6.64 3.91 -20.36
CA VAL A 154 -7.37 4.11 -21.62
C VAL A 154 -8.76 3.47 -21.58
N LEU A 155 -8.89 2.33 -20.92
CA LEU A 155 -10.18 1.64 -20.88
C LEU A 155 -11.10 2.23 -19.80
N PRO A 156 -12.38 2.48 -20.11
CA PRO A 156 -13.36 3.02 -19.17
C PRO A 156 -13.79 1.99 -18.09
N PHE A 157 -13.26 0.79 -18.13
CA PHE A 157 -13.56 -0.25 -17.13
C PHE A 157 -12.72 -0.04 -15.88
N ARG A 158 -13.39 0.13 -14.75
CA ARG A 158 -12.72 0.03 -13.44
C ARG A 158 -12.41 -1.45 -13.22
N LEU A 159 -11.14 -1.83 -13.30
CA LEU A 159 -10.69 -3.06 -12.70
C LEU A 159 -10.87 -2.85 -11.18
N GLU A 160 -11.68 -3.68 -10.55
CA GLU A 160 -11.90 -3.60 -9.11
C GLU A 160 -10.55 -3.71 -8.42
N GLU A 161 -10.24 -2.69 -7.61
CA GLU A 161 -9.04 -2.69 -6.78
C GLU A 161 -9.41 -3.27 -5.42
N ASP A 162 -8.72 -4.33 -5.02
CA ASP A 162 -8.85 -4.87 -3.67
C ASP A 162 -8.14 -3.95 -2.67
N GLY A 163 -8.86 -2.98 -2.13
CA GLY A 163 -8.33 -2.05 -1.13
C GLY A 163 -7.88 -2.69 0.20
N LYS A 164 -7.89 -4.03 0.30
CA LYS A 164 -7.46 -4.78 1.49
C LYS A 164 -6.01 -5.27 1.44
N GLY A 165 -5.30 -4.99 0.34
CA GLY A 165 -3.88 -5.32 0.21
C GLY A 165 -3.57 -6.72 -0.32
N TYR A 166 -4.58 -7.43 -0.85
CA TYR A 166 -4.37 -8.72 -1.51
C TYR A 166 -3.99 -8.59 -2.99
N ASP A 167 -4.05 -7.38 -3.52
CA ASP A 167 -3.68 -7.00 -4.88
C ASP A 167 -2.16 -6.77 -5.06
N CYS A 168 -1.36 -7.56 -4.34
CA CYS A 168 0.11 -7.44 -4.36
C CYS A 168 0.72 -7.54 -5.77
N LEU A 169 0.01 -8.14 -6.73
CA LEU A 169 0.44 -8.23 -8.13
C LEU A 169 0.61 -6.85 -8.78
N TRP A 170 -0.14 -5.84 -8.37
CA TRP A 170 -0.01 -4.46 -8.86
C TRP A 170 1.35 -3.83 -8.53
N TYR A 171 2.04 -4.35 -7.52
CA TYR A 171 3.35 -3.86 -7.09
C TYR A 171 4.53 -4.60 -7.73
N LEU A 172 4.25 -5.63 -8.53
CA LEU A 172 5.26 -6.33 -9.31
C LEU A 172 5.62 -5.59 -10.60
N CYS A 173 4.80 -4.63 -11.02
CA CYS A 173 5.01 -3.78 -12.19
C CYS A 173 5.79 -2.53 -11.85
#